data_1b676fbe85c253f0bbbcc703f2ed455e
#
_entry.id   1b676fbe85c253f0bbbcc703f2ed455e
#
_cell.length_a   1.000
_cell.length_b   1.000
_cell.length_c   1.000
_cell.angle_alpha   90.00
_cell.angle_beta   90.00
_cell.angle_gamma   90.00
#
_symmetry.space_group_name_H-M   'P 1'
#
loop_
_entity.id
_entity.type
_entity.pdbx_description
1 polymer ?
#
loop_
_entity_poly.entity_id
_entity_poly.type
_entity_poly.pdbx_seq_one_letter_code
_entity_poly.pdbx_strand_id
1 'polypeptide(L)'
;MNLNEVISNIAHTLEGKKLIDSNKTLKPNDDVNKSQSSNDSFPTAMHIAAFKLVKENVIPALESFHKTLIAKEKEFEKDVKIGRTHLMDATPLTLGQEFSGYASQIKHGLKSLRNSIDHLSELAIGGTAVGTGLNTSPNWDTTVAKYIADETHK
;
A
#
# COMPACT_ATOMS: atom_id res chain seq x y z
N MET A 1 14.13 1.60 16.01
CA MET A 1 14.90 1.09 17.18
C MET A 1 14.14 0.01 17.95
N ASN A 2 12.89 0.19 18.36
CA ASN A 2 12.14 -0.81 19.16
C ASN A 2 12.14 -2.22 18.55
N LEU A 3 11.82 -2.38 17.26
CA LEU A 3 11.91 -3.68 16.58
C LEU A 3 13.33 -4.28 16.62
N ASN A 4 14.36 -3.45 16.45
CA ASN A 4 15.73 -3.89 16.50
C ASN A 4 16.13 -4.41 17.89
N GLU A 5 15.62 -3.79 18.94
CA GLU A 5 15.81 -4.25 20.32
C GLU A 5 15.10 -5.59 20.58
N VAL A 6 13.89 -5.76 20.05
CA VAL A 6 13.15 -7.03 20.13
C VAL A 6 13.94 -8.14 19.43
N ILE A 7 14.41 -7.90 18.21
CA ILE A 7 15.21 -8.88 17.43
C ILE A 7 16.49 -9.24 18.19
N SER A 8 17.23 -8.24 18.69
CA SER A 8 18.43 -8.43 19.49
C SER A 8 18.16 -9.29 20.73
N ASN A 9 17.07 -9.01 21.43
CA ASN A 9 16.66 -9.75 22.64
C ASN A 9 16.25 -11.19 22.31
N ILE A 10 15.53 -11.42 21.22
CA ILE A 10 15.17 -12.78 20.76
C ILE A 10 16.43 -13.58 20.44
N ALA A 11 17.34 -13.02 19.62
CA ALA A 11 18.59 -13.68 19.31
C ALA A 11 19.40 -14.05 20.55
N HIS A 12 19.49 -13.15 21.54
CA HIS A 12 20.18 -13.37 22.79
C HIS A 12 19.59 -14.52 23.63
N THR A 13 18.26 -14.60 23.69
CA THR A 13 17.56 -15.67 24.43
C THR A 13 17.61 -17.01 23.70
N LEU A 14 17.62 -17.03 22.37
CA LEU A 14 17.82 -18.26 21.59
C LEU A 14 19.19 -18.91 21.83
N GLU A 15 20.20 -18.12 22.18
CA GLU A 15 21.50 -18.63 22.63
C GLU A 15 21.54 -19.09 24.10
N GLY A 16 20.40 -19.14 24.76
CA GLY A 16 20.30 -19.56 26.16
C GLY A 16 20.74 -18.51 27.19
N LYS A 17 20.94 -17.27 26.76
CA LYS A 17 21.35 -16.15 27.63
C LYS A 17 20.13 -15.46 28.26
N LYS A 18 20.36 -14.73 29.34
CA LYS A 18 19.26 -14.06 30.07
C LYS A 18 18.93 -12.70 29.46
N LEU A 19 17.65 -12.41 29.34
CA LEU A 19 17.16 -11.14 28.78
C LEU A 19 17.70 -9.90 29.51
N ILE A 20 17.97 -10.04 30.81
CA ILE A 20 18.49 -8.95 31.66
C ILE A 20 19.97 -8.64 31.40
N ASP A 21 20.71 -9.50 30.70
CA ASP A 21 22.13 -9.30 30.46
C ASP A 21 22.34 -8.00 29.66
N SER A 22 23.23 -7.15 30.13
CA SER A 22 23.52 -5.86 29.51
C SER A 22 24.30 -5.99 28.20
N ASN A 23 25.05 -7.09 28.04
CA ASN A 23 25.88 -7.33 26.87
C ASN A 23 25.18 -8.30 25.92
N LYS A 24 24.50 -7.77 24.90
CA LYS A 24 23.74 -8.54 23.93
C LYS A 24 24.63 -9.17 22.87
N THR A 25 24.25 -10.35 22.38
CA THR A 25 24.93 -11.05 21.28
C THR A 25 24.91 -10.24 19.99
N LEU A 26 23.74 -9.66 19.69
CA LEU A 26 23.57 -8.70 18.60
C LEU A 26 23.22 -7.35 19.19
N LYS A 27 23.90 -6.31 18.78
CA LYS A 27 23.56 -4.93 19.18
C LYS A 27 22.45 -4.38 18.32
N PRO A 28 21.40 -3.80 18.88
CA PRO A 28 20.25 -3.33 18.12
C PRO A 28 20.61 -2.32 17.02
N ASN A 29 21.54 -1.40 17.35
CA ASN A 29 21.93 -0.34 16.42
C ASN A 29 23.02 -0.77 15.44
N ASP A 30 24.04 -1.45 15.94
CA ASP A 30 25.26 -1.71 15.16
C ASP A 30 25.13 -2.95 14.28
N ASP A 31 24.39 -3.97 14.74
CA ASP A 31 24.25 -5.24 14.05
C ASP A 31 22.90 -5.38 13.36
N VAL A 32 21.77 -5.19 14.08
CA VAL A 32 20.44 -5.39 13.54
C VAL A 32 20.06 -4.28 12.56
N ASN A 33 20.42 -3.02 12.86
CA ASN A 33 20.14 -1.87 11.99
C ASN A 33 21.18 -1.64 10.91
N LYS A 34 22.12 -2.52 10.75
CA LYS A 34 23.17 -2.38 9.74
C LYS A 34 22.58 -2.27 8.34
N SER A 35 23.14 -1.39 7.53
CA SER A 35 22.70 -1.11 6.16
C SER A 35 21.28 -0.53 6.04
N GLN A 36 20.71 -0.01 7.11
CA GLN A 36 19.38 0.57 7.17
C GLN A 36 19.37 1.92 7.90
N SER A 37 18.31 2.68 7.65
CA SER A 37 17.95 3.87 8.40
C SER A 37 16.42 3.92 8.56
N SER A 38 15.91 4.64 9.55
CA SER A 38 14.48 4.97 9.62
C SER A 38 14.05 5.85 8.43
N ASN A 39 14.99 6.54 7.79
CA ASN A 39 14.72 7.40 6.64
C ASN A 39 14.46 6.61 5.34
N ASP A 40 14.90 5.38 5.24
CA ASP A 40 14.61 4.49 4.10
C ASP A 40 13.65 3.35 4.45
N SER A 41 13.82 2.67 5.59
CA SER A 41 13.00 1.52 5.96
C SER A 41 11.56 1.88 6.29
N PHE A 42 11.31 3.01 6.95
CA PHE A 42 9.95 3.42 7.31
C PHE A 42 9.10 3.79 6.08
N PRO A 43 9.54 4.70 5.17
CA PRO A 43 8.78 4.98 3.96
C PRO A 43 8.62 3.74 3.06
N THR A 44 9.62 2.86 3.00
CA THR A 44 9.50 1.57 2.30
C THR A 44 8.37 0.71 2.88
N ALA A 45 8.28 0.57 4.20
CA ALA A 45 7.20 -0.16 4.85
C ALA A 45 5.82 0.47 4.58
N MET A 46 5.73 1.80 4.55
CA MET A 46 4.49 2.51 4.18
C MET A 46 4.06 2.21 2.74
N HIS A 47 5.00 2.26 1.79
CA HIS A 47 4.74 1.95 0.38
C HIS A 47 4.27 0.50 0.20
N ILE A 48 4.95 -0.46 0.81
CA ILE A 48 4.58 -1.88 0.76
C ILE A 48 3.17 -2.10 1.34
N ALA A 49 2.89 -1.53 2.51
CA ALA A 49 1.59 -1.66 3.16
C ALA A 49 0.46 -1.05 2.30
N ALA A 50 0.67 0.16 1.76
CA ALA A 50 -0.29 0.82 0.90
C ALA A 50 -0.50 0.04 -0.40
N PHE A 51 0.57 -0.43 -1.04
CA PHE A 51 0.50 -1.24 -2.26
C PHE A 51 -0.34 -2.51 -2.05
N LYS A 52 -0.05 -3.28 -1.01
CA LYS A 52 -0.79 -4.51 -0.69
C LYS A 52 -2.26 -4.21 -0.40
N LEU A 53 -2.54 -3.23 0.44
CA LEU A 53 -3.92 -2.86 0.78
C LEU A 53 -4.72 -2.45 -0.45
N VAL A 54 -4.14 -1.63 -1.32
CA VAL A 54 -4.81 -1.17 -2.55
C VAL A 54 -5.03 -2.34 -3.51
N LYS A 55 -4.00 -3.15 -3.76
CA LYS A 55 -4.06 -4.26 -4.72
C LYS A 55 -5.00 -5.38 -4.25
N GLU A 56 -4.92 -5.77 -2.98
CA GLU A 56 -5.61 -6.95 -2.46
C GLU A 56 -7.03 -6.66 -1.96
N ASN A 57 -7.32 -5.41 -1.56
CA ASN A 57 -8.60 -5.06 -0.95
C ASN A 57 -9.35 -3.97 -1.71
N VAL A 58 -8.71 -2.82 -1.97
CA VAL A 58 -9.41 -1.65 -2.51
C VAL A 58 -9.85 -1.88 -3.96
N ILE A 59 -8.94 -2.34 -4.83
CA ILE A 59 -9.27 -2.58 -6.24
C ILE A 59 -10.38 -3.63 -6.39
N PRO A 60 -10.30 -4.83 -5.76
CA PRO A 60 -11.38 -5.82 -5.86
C PRO A 60 -12.72 -5.33 -5.32
N ALA A 61 -12.71 -4.55 -4.22
CA ALA A 61 -13.93 -3.98 -3.67
C ALA A 61 -14.57 -2.97 -4.63
N LEU A 62 -13.79 -2.08 -5.24
CA LEU A 62 -14.28 -1.12 -6.23
C LEU A 62 -14.75 -1.80 -7.52
N GLU A 63 -14.12 -2.88 -7.96
CA GLU A 63 -14.58 -3.69 -9.09
C GLU A 63 -15.95 -4.34 -8.82
N SER A 64 -16.12 -4.89 -7.62
CA SER A 64 -17.40 -5.44 -7.18
C SER A 64 -18.47 -4.36 -7.09
N PHE A 65 -18.14 -3.20 -6.55
CA PHE A 65 -19.05 -2.05 -6.49
C PHE A 65 -19.44 -1.55 -7.88
N HIS A 66 -18.49 -1.40 -8.80
CA HIS A 66 -18.75 -1.03 -10.19
C HIS A 66 -19.71 -2.02 -10.87
N LYS A 67 -19.49 -3.32 -10.68
CA LYS A 67 -20.36 -4.37 -11.22
C LYS A 67 -21.79 -4.25 -10.68
N THR A 68 -21.94 -3.94 -9.40
CA THR A 68 -23.25 -3.73 -8.77
C THR A 68 -23.96 -2.50 -9.37
N LEU A 69 -23.25 -1.39 -9.58
CA LEU A 69 -23.81 -0.18 -10.21
C LEU A 69 -24.28 -0.44 -11.63
N ILE A 70 -23.54 -1.21 -12.44
CA ILE A 70 -23.96 -1.64 -13.78
C ILE A 70 -25.24 -2.50 -13.73
N ALA A 71 -25.36 -3.37 -12.74
CA ALA A 71 -26.58 -4.15 -12.57
C ALA A 71 -27.78 -3.26 -12.22
N LYS A 72 -27.58 -2.25 -11.37
CA LYS A 72 -28.62 -1.27 -11.02
C LYS A 72 -28.99 -0.33 -12.17
N GLU A 73 -28.04 0.05 -13.00
CA GLU A 73 -28.28 0.77 -14.26
C GLU A 73 -29.30 0.02 -15.14
N LYS A 74 -29.08 -1.29 -15.33
CA LYS A 74 -30.00 -2.13 -16.14
C LYS A 74 -31.35 -2.36 -15.45
N GLU A 75 -31.36 -2.57 -14.14
CA GLU A 75 -32.57 -2.78 -13.35
C GLU A 75 -33.52 -1.59 -13.47
N PHE A 76 -32.99 -0.37 -13.42
CA PHE A 76 -33.75 0.87 -13.41
C PHE A 76 -33.76 1.61 -14.76
N GLU A 77 -33.43 0.94 -15.85
CA GLU A 77 -33.33 1.54 -17.20
C GLU A 77 -34.59 2.26 -17.63
N LYS A 78 -35.78 1.76 -17.20
CA LYS A 78 -37.10 2.27 -17.60
C LYS A 78 -37.76 3.14 -16.53
N ASP A 79 -37.17 3.28 -15.35
CA ASP A 79 -37.74 4.02 -14.23
C ASP A 79 -37.49 5.52 -14.41
N VAL A 80 -38.47 6.23 -14.93
CA VAL A 80 -38.38 7.67 -15.17
C VAL A 80 -38.50 8.45 -13.87
N LYS A 81 -37.62 9.40 -13.68
CA LYS A 81 -37.60 10.34 -12.56
C LYS A 81 -37.34 11.76 -13.03
N ILE A 82 -37.58 12.73 -12.16
CA ILE A 82 -37.21 14.12 -12.42
C ILE A 82 -35.71 14.33 -12.15
N GLY A 83 -35.01 14.98 -13.07
CA GLY A 83 -33.66 15.50 -12.85
C GLY A 83 -33.71 16.76 -11.99
N ARG A 84 -32.57 17.11 -11.37
CA ARG A 84 -32.44 18.32 -10.55
C ARG A 84 -31.17 19.08 -10.86
N THR A 85 -31.30 20.38 -11.05
CA THR A 85 -30.23 21.34 -11.19
C THR A 85 -30.56 22.58 -10.40
N HIS A 86 -29.57 23.29 -9.89
CA HIS A 86 -29.78 24.50 -9.08
C HIS A 86 -30.79 24.34 -7.93
N LEU A 87 -30.86 23.17 -7.31
CA LEU A 87 -31.81 22.81 -6.25
C LEU A 87 -33.29 22.87 -6.68
N MET A 88 -33.54 22.81 -7.99
CA MET A 88 -34.90 22.83 -8.58
C MET A 88 -35.09 21.63 -9.51
N ASP A 89 -36.35 21.34 -9.80
CA ASP A 89 -36.73 20.34 -10.79
C ASP A 89 -36.26 20.76 -12.19
N ALA A 90 -35.67 19.82 -12.89
CA ALA A 90 -35.11 20.00 -14.25
C ALA A 90 -35.80 19.02 -15.22
N THR A 91 -35.09 18.59 -16.26
CA THR A 91 -35.58 17.66 -17.26
C THR A 91 -35.68 16.22 -16.72
N PRO A 92 -36.64 15.40 -17.20
CA PRO A 92 -36.73 13.99 -16.86
C PRO A 92 -35.48 13.20 -17.33
N LEU A 93 -35.14 12.19 -16.55
CA LEU A 93 -34.17 11.16 -16.91
C LEU A 93 -34.59 9.82 -16.30
N THR A 94 -33.95 8.72 -16.66
CA THR A 94 -34.21 7.47 -15.96
C THR A 94 -33.27 7.32 -14.75
N LEU A 95 -33.73 6.59 -13.75
CA LEU A 95 -32.90 6.24 -12.60
C LEU A 95 -31.69 5.41 -13.04
N GLY A 96 -31.83 4.55 -14.07
CA GLY A 96 -30.74 3.86 -14.71
C GLY A 96 -29.66 4.79 -15.27
N GLN A 97 -30.05 5.91 -15.90
CA GLN A 97 -29.08 6.93 -16.37
C GLN A 97 -28.30 7.57 -15.22
N GLU A 98 -28.93 7.77 -14.06
CA GLU A 98 -28.24 8.27 -12.86
C GLU A 98 -27.19 7.24 -12.36
N PHE A 99 -27.56 5.96 -12.28
CA PHE A 99 -26.63 4.89 -11.93
C PHE A 99 -25.48 4.72 -12.95
N SER A 100 -25.74 4.94 -14.25
CA SER A 100 -24.70 4.91 -15.27
C SER A 100 -23.61 5.98 -15.02
N GLY A 101 -24.02 7.16 -14.55
CA GLY A 101 -23.09 8.21 -14.12
C GLY A 101 -22.20 7.76 -12.97
N TYR A 102 -22.76 7.13 -11.95
CA TYR A 102 -22.00 6.59 -10.82
C TYR A 102 -21.06 5.46 -11.25
N ALA A 103 -21.53 4.55 -12.09
CA ALA A 103 -20.70 3.47 -12.66
C ALA A 103 -19.50 4.04 -13.44
N SER A 104 -19.74 5.09 -14.24
CA SER A 104 -18.68 5.78 -14.98
C SER A 104 -17.64 6.41 -14.06
N GLN A 105 -18.06 7.06 -12.96
CA GLN A 105 -17.15 7.65 -11.98
C GLN A 105 -16.24 6.59 -11.33
N ILE A 106 -16.81 5.46 -10.90
CA ILE A 106 -16.04 4.36 -10.30
C ILE A 106 -15.07 3.75 -11.33
N LYS A 107 -15.48 3.57 -12.58
CA LYS A 107 -14.63 3.09 -13.67
C LYS A 107 -13.41 3.99 -13.90
N HIS A 108 -13.61 5.31 -13.93
CA HIS A 108 -12.52 6.26 -14.08
C HIS A 108 -11.61 6.31 -12.85
N GLY A 109 -12.20 6.27 -11.64
CA GLY A 109 -11.45 6.16 -10.39
C GLY A 109 -10.55 4.93 -10.34
N LEU A 110 -11.07 3.76 -10.74
CA LEU A 110 -10.29 2.52 -10.85
C LEU A 110 -9.12 2.66 -11.84
N LYS A 111 -9.35 3.29 -13.00
CA LYS A 111 -8.27 3.54 -13.97
C LYS A 111 -7.18 4.42 -13.38
N SER A 112 -7.56 5.52 -12.71
CA SER A 112 -6.61 6.43 -12.07
C SER A 112 -5.81 5.73 -10.98
N LEU A 113 -6.49 4.94 -10.13
CA LEU A 113 -5.86 4.17 -9.07
C LEU A 113 -4.84 3.17 -9.61
N ARG A 114 -5.20 2.42 -10.67
CA ARG A 114 -4.27 1.48 -11.32
C ARG A 114 -3.06 2.17 -11.94
N ASN A 115 -3.23 3.34 -12.51
CA ASN A 115 -2.13 4.10 -13.09
C ASN A 115 -1.17 4.66 -12.04
N SER A 116 -1.65 4.92 -10.82
CA SER A 116 -0.84 5.48 -9.73
C SER A 116 -0.16 4.42 -8.85
N ILE A 117 -0.65 3.16 -8.89
CA ILE A 117 -0.15 2.12 -7.96
C ILE A 117 1.33 1.76 -8.20
N ASP A 118 1.82 1.92 -9.43
CA ASP A 118 3.21 1.60 -9.77
C ASP A 118 4.21 2.50 -9.04
N HIS A 119 3.83 3.75 -8.73
CA HIS A 119 4.67 4.65 -7.92
C HIS A 119 4.88 4.15 -6.49
N LEU A 120 3.96 3.36 -5.94
CA LEU A 120 4.13 2.71 -4.63
C LEU A 120 5.19 1.60 -4.65
N SER A 121 5.61 1.17 -5.82
CA SER A 121 6.66 0.15 -5.98
C SER A 121 8.07 0.74 -6.01
N GLU A 122 8.18 2.06 -6.09
CA GLU A 122 9.44 2.77 -5.95
C GLU A 122 9.75 2.90 -4.46
N LEU A 123 10.80 2.20 -4.02
CA LEU A 123 11.13 2.07 -2.61
C LEU A 123 12.36 2.93 -2.26
N ALA A 124 12.33 3.51 -1.05
CA ALA A 124 13.47 4.26 -0.51
C ALA A 124 14.58 3.35 0.04
N ILE A 125 14.28 2.07 0.25
CA ILE A 125 15.23 1.10 0.83
C ILE A 125 16.53 1.01 0.00
N GLY A 126 17.66 0.94 0.68
CA GLY A 126 18.98 0.99 0.06
C GLY A 126 19.61 2.37 0.10
N GLY A 127 18.81 3.44 0.24
CA GLY A 127 19.32 4.81 0.37
C GLY A 127 19.97 5.11 1.72
N THR A 128 19.63 4.37 2.75
CA THR A 128 20.07 4.58 4.13
C THR A 128 19.72 5.98 4.67
N ALA A 129 20.66 6.64 5.35
CA ALA A 129 20.37 7.88 6.08
C ALA A 129 20.01 9.07 5.17
N VAL A 130 20.69 9.22 4.04
CA VAL A 130 20.62 10.42 3.17
C VAL A 130 20.48 10.10 1.67
N GLY A 131 20.16 8.87 1.32
CA GLY A 131 19.95 8.47 -0.07
C GLY A 131 21.21 8.04 -0.83
N THR A 132 22.35 7.93 -0.18
CA THR A 132 23.62 7.59 -0.81
C THR A 132 24.09 6.15 -0.59
N GLY A 133 23.32 5.35 0.15
CA GLY A 133 23.68 3.97 0.48
C GLY A 133 24.84 3.86 1.47
N LEU A 134 25.07 4.87 2.30
CA LEU A 134 26.13 4.86 3.29
C LEU A 134 26.02 3.64 4.20
N ASN A 135 27.18 2.97 4.44
CA ASN A 135 27.30 1.80 5.32
C ASN A 135 26.56 0.54 4.82
N THR A 136 26.40 0.41 3.51
CA THR A 136 25.87 -0.79 2.86
C THR A 136 26.95 -1.63 2.19
N SER A 137 26.65 -2.90 1.94
CA SER A 137 27.47 -3.74 1.05
C SER A 137 27.21 -3.38 -0.43
N PRO A 138 28.13 -3.71 -1.35
CA PRO A 138 27.89 -3.53 -2.79
C PRO A 138 26.59 -4.22 -3.23
N ASN A 139 25.81 -3.54 -4.06
CA ASN A 139 24.52 -4.02 -4.61
C ASN A 139 23.44 -4.30 -3.55
N TRP A 140 23.55 -3.73 -2.36
CA TRP A 140 22.56 -3.87 -1.31
C TRP A 140 21.17 -3.41 -1.76
N ASP A 141 21.08 -2.24 -2.37
CA ASP A 141 19.86 -1.62 -2.87
C ASP A 141 19.07 -2.54 -3.82
N THR A 142 19.74 -3.04 -4.85
CA THR A 142 19.15 -3.95 -5.84
C THR A 142 18.80 -5.31 -5.25
N THR A 143 19.65 -5.82 -4.34
CA THR A 143 19.45 -7.12 -3.71
C THR A 143 18.25 -7.10 -2.77
N VAL A 144 18.14 -6.11 -1.91
CA VAL A 144 17.01 -5.98 -0.97
C VAL A 144 15.69 -5.72 -1.72
N ALA A 145 15.73 -4.90 -2.76
CA ALA A 145 14.54 -4.65 -3.60
C ALA A 145 14.03 -5.94 -4.25
N LYS A 146 14.94 -6.79 -4.74
CA LYS A 146 14.59 -8.11 -5.31
C LYS A 146 13.91 -9.02 -4.26
N TYR A 147 14.47 -9.13 -3.06
CA TYR A 147 13.85 -9.93 -2.00
C TYR A 147 12.47 -9.40 -1.60
N ILE A 148 12.29 -8.07 -1.53
CA ILE A 148 10.99 -7.47 -1.27
C ILE A 148 10.01 -7.78 -2.40
N ALA A 149 10.45 -7.72 -3.66
CA ALA A 149 9.63 -8.07 -4.82
C ALA A 149 9.16 -9.54 -4.76
N ASP A 150 10.07 -10.46 -4.46
CA ASP A 150 9.75 -11.89 -4.31
C ASP A 150 8.72 -12.12 -3.20
N GLU A 151 8.86 -11.48 -2.03
CA GLU A 151 7.95 -11.58 -0.89
C GLU A 151 6.58 -10.90 -1.12
N THR A 152 6.53 -9.86 -1.94
CA THR A 152 5.31 -9.11 -2.25
C THR A 152 4.63 -9.54 -3.54
N HIS A 153 5.20 -10.51 -4.25
CA HIS A 153 4.72 -11.02 -5.54
C HIS A 153 4.56 -9.93 -6.61
N LYS A 154 5.58 -9.06 -6.69
CA LYS A 154 5.62 -8.00 -7.70
C LYS A 154 6.76 -8.16 -8.72
#